data_3bcc79d9a832e8f661780afd41ffc4c9
#
_entry.id   3bcc79d9a832e8f661780afd41ffc4c9
#
_cell.length_a   1.000
_cell.length_b   1.000
_cell.length_c   1.000
_cell.angle_alpha   90.00
_cell.angle_beta   90.00
_cell.angle_gamma   90.00
#
_symmetry.space_group_name_H-M   'P 1'
#
loop_
_entity.id
_entity.type
_entity.pdbx_description
1 polymer ?
#
loop_
_entity_poly.entity_id
_entity_poly.type
_entity_poly.pdbx_seq_one_letter_code
_entity_poly.pdbx_strand_id
1 'polypeptide(L)'
;PNLDEKVNLIKLPGLDLFQTFSFKDRLKIFIKKKNKRAIDFYEFFSTFFGGFPEMRTFGERAKEFLDINNQFDIVIDNQSISYGLLKIQKKFPLLEVIHHPITKDYKFELQLNRSFMYRLSRHRWYSFLKMQKKVAPQLKKIVTPSFNSRKDIASDFSVNKENINVINNGLDIDIFIPYNEIKRNPTKLITTASADVALKGLDYSLKSLESLTDDFPEISLTVIGKLKKGGHTSRLIDELGIKDKVFFKTDLTKEEIAKEYASSSIAIVSSLYEGFGYPVIEAMSCEIPLIATNASSIPELVGDYARLIPPKNTNELSNSIRSILNNYSHYKKIAVKGRQHIIDNFNWLKITEEYEDIISKTINDFHKC
;
A
#
# COMPACT_ATOMS: atom_id res chain seq x y z
N PRO A 1 -10.20 3.63 -14.30
CA PRO A 1 -9.17 2.71 -14.78
C PRO A 1 -9.57 2.21 -16.16
N ASN A 2 -8.59 2.19 -17.08
CA ASN A 2 -8.78 1.50 -18.36
C ASN A 2 -8.69 0.00 -18.04
N LEU A 3 -9.85 -0.66 -17.98
CA LEU A 3 -9.92 -2.11 -17.84
C LEU A 3 -9.82 -2.74 -19.25
N ASP A 4 -9.24 -3.94 -19.30
CA ASP A 4 -9.26 -4.77 -20.50
C ASP A 4 -10.72 -4.98 -20.95
N GLU A 5 -10.98 -4.97 -22.25
CA GLU A 5 -12.32 -5.14 -22.82
C GLU A 5 -13.01 -6.46 -22.42
N LYS A 6 -12.24 -7.46 -22.05
CA LYS A 6 -12.72 -8.75 -21.54
C LYS A 6 -13.22 -8.68 -20.09
N VAL A 7 -12.92 -7.58 -19.36
CA VAL A 7 -13.34 -7.42 -17.97
C VAL A 7 -14.72 -6.77 -17.91
N ASN A 8 -15.70 -7.49 -17.39
CA ASN A 8 -17.03 -6.95 -17.15
C ASN A 8 -17.10 -6.24 -15.80
N LEU A 9 -17.18 -4.91 -15.80
CA LEU A 9 -17.29 -4.11 -14.59
C LEU A 9 -18.74 -4.03 -14.09
N ILE A 10 -19.02 -4.67 -12.96
CA ILE A 10 -20.32 -4.62 -12.30
C ILE A 10 -20.24 -3.70 -11.07
N LYS A 11 -20.99 -2.61 -11.09
CA LYS A 11 -21.12 -1.72 -9.94
C LYS A 11 -22.21 -2.19 -9.00
N LEU A 12 -21.87 -2.49 -7.76
CA LEU A 12 -22.83 -2.81 -6.71
C LEU A 12 -23.30 -1.51 -6.05
N PRO A 13 -24.60 -1.18 -6.09
CA PRO A 13 -25.08 0.13 -5.67
C PRO A 13 -24.95 0.34 -4.16
N GLY A 14 -24.08 1.27 -3.77
CA GLY A 14 -23.93 1.83 -2.42
C GLY A 14 -24.71 3.14 -2.26
N LEU A 15 -24.49 3.81 -1.13
CA LEU A 15 -24.93 5.20 -0.91
C LEU A 15 -23.85 6.20 -1.32
N ASP A 16 -22.60 5.75 -1.49
CA ASP A 16 -21.43 6.57 -1.85
C ASP A 16 -21.25 7.82 -0.98
N LEU A 17 -21.47 7.67 0.33
CA LEU A 17 -21.53 8.78 1.30
C LEU A 17 -20.18 9.46 1.53
N PHE A 18 -19.06 8.85 1.10
CA PHE A 18 -17.72 9.44 1.22
C PHE A 18 -17.36 10.41 0.12
N GLN A 19 -18.19 10.52 -0.93
CA GLN A 19 -18.03 11.55 -1.97
C GLN A 19 -18.36 12.97 -1.44
N THR A 20 -19.03 13.08 -0.29
CA THR A 20 -19.32 14.36 0.34
C THR A 20 -19.07 14.32 1.84
N PHE A 21 -18.57 15.42 2.39
CA PHE A 21 -18.37 15.61 3.84
C PHE A 21 -19.54 16.34 4.52
N SER A 22 -20.44 16.94 3.74
CA SER A 22 -21.61 17.66 4.24
C SER A 22 -22.67 16.70 4.74
N PHE A 23 -23.10 16.85 6.00
CA PHE A 23 -24.23 16.08 6.54
C PHE A 23 -25.51 16.27 5.72
N LYS A 24 -25.79 17.51 5.31
CA LYS A 24 -27.00 17.82 4.52
C LYS A 24 -26.99 17.06 3.18
N ASP A 25 -25.84 16.95 2.54
CA ASP A 25 -25.74 16.25 1.26
C ASP A 25 -25.81 14.72 1.44
N ARG A 26 -25.20 14.18 2.49
CA ARG A 26 -25.36 12.76 2.87
C ARG A 26 -26.83 12.41 3.15
N LEU A 27 -27.54 13.29 3.88
CA LEU A 27 -28.96 13.11 4.15
C LEU A 27 -29.80 13.16 2.86
N LYS A 28 -29.50 14.10 1.94
CA LYS A 28 -30.16 14.16 0.62
C LYS A 28 -29.95 12.88 -0.18
N ILE A 29 -28.72 12.35 -0.23
CA ILE A 29 -28.40 11.09 -0.90
C ILE A 29 -29.23 9.95 -0.30
N PHE A 30 -29.26 9.85 1.02
CA PHE A 30 -30.04 8.83 1.72
C PHE A 30 -31.54 8.94 1.45
N ILE A 31 -32.11 10.15 1.51
CA ILE A 31 -33.53 10.38 1.26
C ILE A 31 -33.92 10.04 -0.18
N LYS A 32 -33.10 10.45 -1.17
CA LYS A 32 -33.34 10.21 -2.60
C LYS A 32 -33.32 8.75 -3.02
N LYS A 33 -32.64 7.88 -2.26
CA LYS A 33 -32.60 6.45 -2.59
C LYS A 33 -34.00 5.83 -2.40
N LYS A 34 -34.57 5.34 -3.50
CA LYS A 34 -35.81 4.53 -3.47
C LYS A 34 -35.49 3.10 -2.98
N ASN A 35 -36.46 2.41 -2.39
CA ASN A 35 -36.35 1.03 -1.95
C ASN A 35 -35.14 0.78 -1.01
N LYS A 36 -35.08 1.53 0.08
CA LYS A 36 -34.04 1.39 1.11
C LYS A 36 -34.09 0.02 1.79
N ARG A 37 -32.92 -0.62 1.88
CA ARG A 37 -32.73 -1.90 2.57
C ARG A 37 -32.08 -1.67 3.93
N ALA A 38 -32.15 -2.64 4.83
CA ALA A 38 -31.52 -2.55 6.16
C ALA A 38 -30.03 -2.17 6.09
N ILE A 39 -29.32 -2.63 5.04
CA ILE A 39 -27.91 -2.33 4.82
C ILE A 39 -27.67 -0.84 4.51
N ASP A 40 -28.63 -0.16 3.86
CA ASP A 40 -28.51 1.27 3.53
C ASP A 40 -28.68 2.13 4.79
N PHE A 41 -29.56 1.73 5.72
CA PHE A 41 -29.68 2.36 7.04
C PHE A 41 -28.41 2.17 7.85
N TYR A 42 -27.83 0.96 7.86
CA TYR A 42 -26.56 0.70 8.53
C TYR A 42 -25.44 1.58 7.95
N GLU A 43 -25.34 1.71 6.63
CA GLU A 43 -24.34 2.54 5.94
C GLU A 43 -24.48 4.00 6.34
N PHE A 44 -25.71 4.55 6.29
CA PHE A 44 -25.96 5.93 6.64
C PHE A 44 -25.64 6.24 8.12
N PHE A 45 -26.19 5.46 9.05
CA PHE A 45 -25.97 5.72 10.47
C PHE A 45 -24.54 5.47 10.90
N SER A 46 -23.88 4.41 10.38
CA SER A 46 -22.48 4.16 10.68
C SER A 46 -21.60 5.32 10.24
N THR A 47 -21.82 5.85 9.03
CA THR A 47 -21.08 7.01 8.50
C THR A 47 -21.37 8.28 9.30
N PHE A 48 -22.63 8.48 9.71
CA PHE A 48 -23.03 9.61 10.56
C PHE A 48 -22.28 9.61 11.89
N PHE A 49 -22.10 8.45 12.51
CA PHE A 49 -21.34 8.31 13.75
C PHE A 49 -19.82 8.20 13.55
N GLY A 50 -19.31 8.46 12.33
CA GLY A 50 -17.89 8.50 12.01
C GLY A 50 -17.26 7.13 11.83
N GLY A 51 -18.04 6.09 11.56
CA GLY A 51 -17.56 4.77 11.17
C GLY A 51 -17.30 4.65 9.67
N PHE A 52 -16.59 3.58 9.27
CA PHE A 52 -16.34 3.20 7.88
C PHE A 52 -17.09 1.89 7.56
N PRO A 53 -18.33 1.97 7.04
CA PRO A 53 -19.20 0.80 6.82
C PRO A 53 -18.94 0.05 5.51
N GLU A 54 -18.21 0.62 4.57
CA GLU A 54 -18.16 0.16 3.17
C GLU A 54 -17.76 -1.31 3.04
N MET A 55 -16.73 -1.76 3.75
CA MET A 55 -16.30 -3.17 3.69
C MET A 55 -17.43 -4.13 4.04
N ARG A 56 -18.20 -3.84 5.10
CA ARG A 56 -19.34 -4.66 5.50
C ARG A 56 -20.48 -4.61 4.47
N THR A 57 -20.82 -3.40 4.03
CA THR A 57 -21.95 -3.21 3.12
C THR A 57 -21.64 -3.71 1.71
N PHE A 58 -20.39 -3.61 1.25
CA PHE A 58 -19.95 -4.22 0.01
C PHE A 58 -20.12 -5.74 0.03
N GLY A 59 -19.61 -6.41 1.07
CA GLY A 59 -19.70 -7.86 1.13
C GLY A 59 -21.13 -8.41 1.20
N GLU A 60 -22.08 -7.72 1.86
CA GLU A 60 -23.48 -8.11 1.82
C GLU A 60 -24.10 -7.92 0.41
N ARG A 61 -23.75 -6.82 -0.28
CA ARG A 61 -24.19 -6.58 -1.67
C ARG A 61 -23.59 -7.58 -2.65
N ALA A 62 -22.30 -7.90 -2.48
CA ALA A 62 -21.63 -8.91 -3.29
C ALA A 62 -22.29 -10.28 -3.10
N LYS A 63 -22.61 -10.66 -1.85
CA LYS A 63 -23.34 -11.87 -1.55
C LYS A 63 -24.73 -11.90 -2.21
N GLU A 64 -25.50 -10.82 -2.15
CA GLU A 64 -26.82 -10.73 -2.79
C GLU A 64 -26.71 -10.85 -4.31
N PHE A 65 -25.70 -10.22 -4.92
CA PHE A 65 -25.43 -10.35 -6.33
C PHE A 65 -25.10 -11.79 -6.75
N LEU A 66 -24.23 -12.46 -5.97
CA LEU A 66 -23.81 -13.84 -6.22
C LEU A 66 -24.91 -14.87 -5.90
N ASP A 67 -25.89 -14.55 -5.06
CA ASP A 67 -27.06 -15.41 -4.84
C ASP A 67 -27.96 -15.54 -6.10
N ILE A 68 -27.95 -14.51 -6.96
CA ILE A 68 -28.74 -14.48 -8.20
C ILE A 68 -27.88 -14.93 -9.39
N ASN A 69 -26.58 -14.62 -9.37
CA ASN A 69 -25.65 -14.94 -10.43
C ASN A 69 -24.65 -15.99 -9.94
N ASN A 70 -24.87 -17.25 -10.29
CA ASN A 70 -24.09 -18.39 -9.79
C ASN A 70 -23.16 -19.02 -10.83
N GLN A 71 -22.87 -18.32 -11.92
CA GLN A 71 -22.10 -18.80 -13.08
C GLN A 71 -20.57 -18.64 -12.91
N PHE A 72 -20.08 -18.28 -11.74
CA PHE A 72 -18.67 -18.05 -11.49
C PHE A 72 -17.99 -19.27 -10.90
N ASP A 73 -16.81 -19.63 -11.43
CA ASP A 73 -16.01 -20.77 -10.96
C ASP A 73 -15.34 -20.49 -9.62
N ILE A 74 -14.98 -19.22 -9.35
CA ILE A 74 -14.34 -18.77 -8.12
C ILE A 74 -14.72 -17.33 -7.81
N VAL A 75 -14.70 -16.97 -6.54
CA VAL A 75 -14.77 -15.58 -6.07
C VAL A 75 -13.44 -15.20 -5.44
N ILE A 76 -12.88 -14.08 -5.88
CA ILE A 76 -11.67 -13.49 -5.30
C ILE A 76 -12.06 -12.17 -4.66
N ASP A 77 -11.97 -12.09 -3.32
CA ASP A 77 -12.18 -10.84 -2.60
C ASP A 77 -10.85 -10.12 -2.37
N ASN A 78 -10.88 -8.81 -2.50
CA ASN A 78 -9.70 -7.98 -2.29
C ASN A 78 -9.87 -7.12 -1.04
N GLN A 79 -9.51 -7.71 0.11
CA GLN A 79 -9.37 -7.05 1.41
C GLN A 79 -10.68 -6.55 2.06
N SER A 80 -11.87 -7.01 1.66
CA SER A 80 -13.09 -6.60 2.39
C SER A 80 -13.21 -7.30 3.75
N ILE A 81 -12.85 -8.57 3.83
CA ILE A 81 -12.90 -9.43 5.03
C ILE A 81 -14.24 -9.27 5.74
N SER A 82 -15.34 -9.35 4.98
CA SER A 82 -16.68 -9.02 5.43
C SER A 82 -17.49 -10.25 5.83
N TYR A 83 -18.57 -10.06 6.60
CA TYR A 83 -19.48 -11.15 6.96
C TYR A 83 -20.12 -11.83 5.74
N GLY A 84 -20.31 -11.10 4.62
CA GLY A 84 -20.82 -11.66 3.37
C GLY A 84 -19.97 -12.81 2.85
N LEU A 85 -18.64 -12.74 3.00
CA LEU A 85 -17.71 -13.76 2.55
C LEU A 85 -17.92 -15.12 3.22
N LEU A 86 -18.34 -15.15 4.49
CA LEU A 86 -18.64 -16.40 5.19
C LEU A 86 -19.85 -17.13 4.60
N LYS A 87 -20.74 -16.41 3.93
CA LYS A 87 -21.89 -16.98 3.21
C LYS A 87 -21.49 -17.37 1.79
N ILE A 88 -20.67 -16.52 1.13
CA ILE A 88 -20.15 -16.76 -0.22
C ILE A 88 -19.31 -18.04 -0.25
N GLN A 89 -18.37 -18.23 0.69
CA GLN A 89 -17.49 -19.41 0.71
C GLN A 89 -18.21 -20.76 0.94
N LYS A 90 -19.52 -20.74 1.32
CA LYS A 90 -20.34 -21.94 1.40
C LYS A 90 -20.91 -22.37 0.06
N LYS A 91 -20.95 -21.45 -0.93
CA LYS A 91 -21.55 -21.66 -2.24
C LYS A 91 -20.54 -21.65 -3.38
N PHE A 92 -19.42 -20.96 -3.19
CA PHE A 92 -18.36 -20.75 -4.18
C PHE A 92 -17.00 -21.05 -3.58
N PRO A 93 -16.03 -21.55 -4.38
CA PRO A 93 -14.61 -21.43 -4.05
C PRO A 93 -14.31 -19.96 -3.77
N LEU A 94 -13.64 -19.67 -2.66
CA LEU A 94 -13.33 -18.30 -2.25
C LEU A 94 -11.84 -18.15 -1.96
N LEU A 95 -11.19 -17.20 -2.59
CA LEU A 95 -9.84 -16.75 -2.30
C LEU A 95 -9.90 -15.31 -1.76
N GLU A 96 -9.38 -15.11 -0.56
CA GLU A 96 -9.28 -13.79 0.06
C GLU A 96 -7.87 -13.23 -0.12
N VAL A 97 -7.72 -12.03 -0.67
CA VAL A 97 -6.43 -11.32 -0.76
C VAL A 97 -6.34 -10.27 0.33
N ILE A 98 -5.41 -10.43 1.26
CA ILE A 98 -5.17 -9.48 2.36
C ILE A 98 -3.77 -8.87 2.17
N HIS A 99 -3.69 -7.61 1.74
CA HIS A 99 -2.41 -6.95 1.49
C HIS A 99 -1.62 -6.71 2.78
N HIS A 100 -2.29 -6.31 3.84
CA HIS A 100 -1.78 -6.22 5.21
C HIS A 100 -2.93 -6.06 6.19
N PRO A 101 -2.75 -6.38 7.48
CA PRO A 101 -3.79 -6.16 8.46
C PRO A 101 -3.89 -4.66 8.81
N ILE A 102 -5.03 -4.04 8.51
CA ILE A 102 -5.31 -2.61 8.77
C ILE A 102 -5.20 -2.24 10.27
N THR A 103 -5.10 -3.22 11.15
CA THR A 103 -4.76 -3.04 12.56
C THR A 103 -3.43 -2.30 12.77
N LYS A 104 -2.48 -2.41 11.82
CA LYS A 104 -1.20 -1.69 11.88
C LYS A 104 -1.43 -0.20 11.68
N ASP A 105 -2.20 0.18 10.65
CA ASP A 105 -2.57 1.58 10.40
C ASP A 105 -3.25 2.19 11.62
N TYR A 106 -4.22 1.47 12.19
CA TYR A 106 -4.92 1.92 13.40
C TYR A 106 -3.98 2.13 14.59
N LYS A 107 -3.06 1.19 14.85
CA LYS A 107 -2.07 1.32 15.93
C LYS A 107 -1.18 2.54 15.73
N PHE A 108 -0.68 2.77 14.51
CA PHE A 108 0.16 3.92 14.19
C PHE A 108 -0.60 5.24 14.33
N GLU A 109 -1.83 5.34 13.82
CA GLU A 109 -2.64 6.56 13.96
C GLU A 109 -2.88 6.92 15.44
N LEU A 110 -3.10 5.94 16.31
CA LEU A 110 -3.24 6.18 17.75
C LEU A 110 -1.96 6.70 18.43
N GLN A 111 -0.78 6.48 17.82
CA GLN A 111 0.49 7.00 18.33
C GLN A 111 0.73 8.46 17.93
N LEU A 112 0.15 8.92 16.81
CA LEU A 112 0.32 10.28 16.28
C LEU A 112 -0.28 11.36 17.19
N ASN A 113 -1.41 11.07 17.82
CA ASN A 113 -2.10 12.06 18.63
C ASN A 113 -2.73 11.41 19.88
N ARG A 114 -2.39 11.96 21.06
CA ARG A 114 -2.87 11.47 22.35
C ARG A 114 -4.21 12.09 22.77
N SER A 115 -4.76 13.04 22.00
CA SER A 115 -6.05 13.66 22.30
C SER A 115 -7.16 12.61 22.38
N PHE A 116 -7.98 12.68 23.43
CA PHE A 116 -9.09 11.76 23.64
C PHE A 116 -10.09 11.79 22.46
N MET A 117 -10.44 12.98 21.97
CA MET A 117 -11.37 13.14 20.86
C MET A 117 -10.84 12.55 19.57
N TYR A 118 -9.53 12.72 19.29
CA TYR A 118 -8.89 12.09 18.13
C TYR A 118 -8.94 10.57 18.24
N ARG A 119 -8.56 10.01 19.39
CA ARG A 119 -8.57 8.55 19.62
C ARG A 119 -9.98 7.97 19.50
N LEU A 120 -11.01 8.67 20.03
CA LEU A 120 -12.41 8.27 19.90
C LEU A 120 -12.86 8.28 18.44
N SER A 121 -12.49 9.30 17.68
CA SER A 121 -12.76 9.39 16.23
C SER A 121 -12.11 8.21 15.48
N ARG A 122 -10.84 7.89 15.77
CA ARG A 122 -10.14 6.75 15.14
C ARG A 122 -10.77 5.42 15.54
N HIS A 123 -11.14 5.25 16.79
CA HIS A 123 -11.81 4.04 17.24
C HIS A 123 -13.15 3.79 16.52
N ARG A 124 -13.90 4.86 16.25
CA ARG A 124 -15.15 4.78 15.47
C ARG A 124 -14.85 4.44 14.01
N TRP A 125 -13.90 5.12 13.39
CA TRP A 125 -13.49 4.89 12.00
C TRP A 125 -13.08 3.44 11.79
N TYR A 126 -12.19 2.91 12.63
CA TYR A 126 -11.68 1.54 12.55
C TYR A 126 -12.58 0.48 13.19
N SER A 127 -13.85 0.80 13.50
CA SER A 127 -14.78 -0.16 14.12
C SER A 127 -15.02 -1.44 13.30
N PHE A 128 -14.83 -1.39 11.99
CA PHE A 128 -14.92 -2.55 11.09
C PHE A 128 -13.86 -3.62 11.38
N LEU A 129 -12.74 -3.27 12.03
CA LEU A 129 -11.73 -4.25 12.46
C LEU A 129 -12.30 -5.34 13.38
N LYS A 130 -13.36 -5.03 14.15
CA LYS A 130 -14.06 -6.03 14.96
C LYS A 130 -14.70 -7.13 14.08
N MET A 131 -15.22 -6.75 12.93
CA MET A 131 -15.74 -7.68 11.93
C MET A 131 -14.60 -8.50 11.32
N GLN A 132 -13.55 -7.84 10.83
CA GLN A 132 -12.41 -8.52 10.19
C GLN A 132 -11.75 -9.54 11.12
N LYS A 133 -11.56 -9.23 12.40
CA LYS A 133 -11.08 -10.18 13.43
C LYS A 133 -11.98 -11.40 13.64
N LYS A 134 -13.29 -11.26 13.41
CA LYS A 134 -14.23 -12.39 13.51
C LYS A 134 -14.28 -13.21 12.23
N VAL A 135 -14.14 -12.59 11.07
CA VAL A 135 -14.29 -13.21 9.75
C VAL A 135 -13.01 -13.92 9.33
N ALA A 136 -11.85 -13.24 9.40
CA ALA A 136 -10.60 -13.75 8.87
C ALA A 136 -10.22 -15.17 9.36
N PRO A 137 -10.39 -15.54 10.66
CA PRO A 137 -10.08 -16.90 11.12
C PRO A 137 -10.93 -18.00 10.51
N GLN A 138 -12.08 -17.63 9.92
CA GLN A 138 -13.05 -18.57 9.32
C GLN A 138 -12.87 -18.72 7.80
N LEU A 139 -11.96 -17.93 7.20
CA LEU A 139 -11.65 -18.02 5.78
C LEU A 139 -10.70 -19.20 5.52
N LYS A 140 -11.01 -20.00 4.50
CA LYS A 140 -10.27 -21.23 4.20
C LYS A 140 -8.99 -21.01 3.44
N LYS A 141 -8.96 -20.01 2.55
CA LYS A 141 -7.80 -19.67 1.69
C LYS A 141 -7.57 -18.16 1.70
N ILE A 142 -6.38 -17.76 2.07
CA ILE A 142 -5.94 -16.36 2.10
C ILE A 142 -4.63 -16.25 1.34
N VAL A 143 -4.49 -15.18 0.56
CA VAL A 143 -3.23 -14.77 -0.09
C VAL A 143 -2.79 -13.44 0.48
N THR A 144 -1.49 -13.27 0.66
CA THR A 144 -0.87 -12.02 1.12
C THR A 144 0.48 -11.80 0.43
N PRO A 145 0.91 -10.53 0.21
CA PRO A 145 2.07 -10.27 -0.63
C PRO A 145 3.44 -10.42 0.05
N SER A 146 3.52 -10.77 1.34
CA SER A 146 4.81 -10.92 2.03
C SER A 146 4.73 -11.87 3.23
N PHE A 147 5.86 -12.46 3.61
CA PHE A 147 5.95 -13.27 4.83
C PHE A 147 5.71 -12.45 6.10
N ASN A 148 6.12 -11.18 6.10
CA ASN A 148 5.80 -10.26 7.19
C ASN A 148 4.29 -10.05 7.32
N SER A 149 3.58 -9.76 6.21
CA SER A 149 2.12 -9.63 6.22
C SER A 149 1.44 -10.92 6.67
N ARG A 150 1.92 -12.10 6.24
CA ARG A 150 1.45 -13.41 6.74
C ARG A 150 1.57 -13.53 8.25
N LYS A 151 2.72 -13.15 8.81
CA LYS A 151 2.96 -13.15 10.26
C LYS A 151 2.00 -12.21 10.99
N ASP A 152 1.84 -11.00 10.46
CA ASP A 152 0.99 -9.97 11.04
C ASP A 152 -0.49 -10.33 10.98
N ILE A 153 -0.99 -10.87 9.85
CA ILE A 153 -2.36 -11.35 9.68
C ILE A 153 -2.65 -12.49 10.66
N ALA A 154 -1.75 -13.47 10.73
CA ALA A 154 -1.90 -14.60 11.65
C ALA A 154 -1.99 -14.12 13.10
N SER A 155 -1.17 -13.17 13.51
CA SER A 155 -1.16 -12.61 14.87
C SER A 155 -2.35 -11.70 15.15
N ASP A 156 -2.63 -10.71 14.28
CA ASP A 156 -3.59 -9.65 14.56
C ASP A 156 -5.04 -10.11 14.37
N PHE A 157 -5.27 -11.11 13.51
CA PHE A 157 -6.59 -11.68 13.22
C PHE A 157 -6.78 -13.12 13.74
N SER A 158 -5.76 -13.71 14.39
CA SER A 158 -5.80 -15.09 14.89
C SER A 158 -6.10 -16.13 13.79
N VAL A 159 -5.52 -15.93 12.62
CA VAL A 159 -5.65 -16.86 11.48
C VAL A 159 -4.57 -17.94 11.55
N ASN A 160 -4.94 -19.19 11.24
CA ASN A 160 -3.94 -20.25 11.10
C ASN A 160 -3.01 -19.94 9.90
N LYS A 161 -1.69 -19.94 10.13
CA LYS A 161 -0.68 -19.65 9.10
C LYS A 161 -0.78 -20.57 7.89
N GLU A 162 -1.23 -21.80 8.06
CA GLU A 162 -1.41 -22.76 6.97
C GLU A 162 -2.49 -22.34 5.97
N ASN A 163 -3.45 -21.52 6.39
CA ASN A 163 -4.47 -20.97 5.52
C ASN A 163 -4.00 -19.72 4.74
N ILE A 164 -2.78 -19.22 5.02
CA ILE A 164 -2.25 -18.01 4.42
C ILE A 164 -1.09 -18.37 3.48
N ASN A 165 -1.31 -18.20 2.20
CA ASN A 165 -0.29 -18.35 1.16
C ASN A 165 0.39 -17.00 0.90
N VAL A 166 1.68 -17.01 0.63
CA VAL A 166 2.42 -15.81 0.26
C VAL A 166 2.61 -15.85 -1.26
N ILE A 167 2.03 -14.86 -1.94
CA ILE A 167 2.26 -14.60 -3.36
C ILE A 167 2.57 -13.11 -3.47
N ASN A 168 3.77 -12.79 -3.92
CA ASN A 168 4.19 -11.40 -4.02
C ASN A 168 3.36 -10.62 -5.05
N ASN A 169 3.40 -9.30 -4.99
CA ASN A 169 2.82 -8.48 -6.05
C ASN A 169 3.79 -8.39 -7.23
N GLY A 170 3.26 -8.34 -8.45
CA GLY A 170 4.04 -8.14 -9.66
C GLY A 170 4.35 -6.66 -9.92
N LEU A 171 5.39 -6.43 -10.71
CA LEU A 171 5.79 -5.12 -11.22
C LEU A 171 5.77 -5.11 -12.75
N ASP A 172 5.41 -3.98 -13.33
CA ASP A 172 5.52 -3.73 -14.78
C ASP A 172 6.99 -3.45 -15.13
N ILE A 173 7.78 -4.51 -15.29
CA ILE A 173 9.23 -4.46 -15.52
C ILE A 173 9.63 -3.81 -16.86
N ASP A 174 8.68 -3.67 -17.78
CA ASP A 174 8.86 -2.98 -19.08
C ASP A 174 8.62 -1.47 -18.98
N ILE A 175 7.95 -1.01 -17.91
CA ILE A 175 7.74 0.41 -17.60
C ILE A 175 8.84 0.91 -16.66
N PHE A 176 9.09 0.18 -15.57
CA PHE A 176 10.14 0.53 -14.61
C PHE A 176 11.49 0.02 -15.11
N ILE A 177 12.10 0.80 -16.01
CA ILE A 177 13.39 0.53 -16.65
C ILE A 177 14.41 1.64 -16.34
N PRO A 178 15.70 1.43 -16.57
CA PRO A 178 16.74 2.44 -16.27
C PRO A 178 16.72 3.68 -17.15
N TYR A 179 15.99 3.75 -18.27
CA TYR A 179 15.93 4.87 -19.24
C TYR A 179 17.31 5.49 -19.49
N ASN A 180 18.19 4.78 -20.20
CA ASN A 180 19.60 5.13 -20.38
C ASN A 180 19.81 6.49 -21.09
N GLU A 181 18.80 6.98 -21.83
CA GLU A 181 18.78 8.29 -22.47
C GLU A 181 18.58 9.45 -21.48
N ILE A 182 18.10 9.19 -20.27
CA ILE A 182 17.89 10.20 -19.24
C ILE A 182 19.18 10.40 -18.44
N LYS A 183 19.75 11.61 -18.53
CA LYS A 183 20.92 11.95 -17.73
C LYS A 183 20.56 12.01 -16.26
N ARG A 184 21.21 11.17 -15.48
CA ARG A 184 21.05 11.11 -14.02
C ARG A 184 21.69 12.33 -13.36
N ASN A 185 20.95 13.02 -12.49
CA ASN A 185 21.50 14.10 -11.67
C ASN A 185 22.20 13.48 -10.43
N PRO A 186 23.51 13.72 -10.23
CA PRO A 186 24.29 13.04 -9.20
C PRO A 186 23.88 13.37 -7.76
N THR A 187 23.22 14.50 -7.52
CA THR A 187 22.81 14.97 -6.17
C THR A 187 21.29 14.95 -5.97
N LYS A 188 20.54 14.45 -6.95
CA LYS A 188 19.09 14.32 -6.83
C LYS A 188 18.71 13.02 -6.13
N LEU A 189 18.06 13.14 -4.99
CA LEU A 189 17.43 12.03 -4.26
C LEU A 189 15.95 11.91 -4.66
N ILE A 190 15.36 10.71 -4.49
CA ILE A 190 13.94 10.50 -4.75
C ILE A 190 13.31 9.61 -3.66
N THR A 191 12.07 9.91 -3.30
CA THR A 191 11.23 9.06 -2.46
C THR A 191 9.78 9.07 -2.94
N THR A 192 9.11 7.95 -2.85
CA THR A 192 7.66 7.85 -3.07
C THR A 192 6.98 7.75 -1.70
N ALA A 193 6.41 8.85 -1.25
CA ALA A 193 5.80 8.93 0.07
C ALA A 193 4.61 9.90 0.09
N SER A 194 3.49 9.48 0.64
CA SER A 194 2.39 10.39 0.94
C SER A 194 2.80 11.31 2.08
N ALA A 195 2.74 12.62 1.85
CA ALA A 195 2.97 13.62 2.90
C ALA A 195 1.95 13.43 4.06
N ASP A 196 2.39 13.72 5.27
CA ASP A 196 1.60 13.58 6.50
C ASP A 196 1.15 12.15 6.85
N VAL A 197 1.68 11.12 6.17
CA VAL A 197 1.50 9.72 6.53
C VAL A 197 2.73 9.22 7.28
N ALA A 198 2.65 9.18 8.60
CA ALA A 198 3.77 8.84 9.48
C ALA A 198 4.43 7.49 9.17
N LEU A 199 3.63 6.51 8.69
CA LEU A 199 4.13 5.20 8.29
C LEU A 199 5.17 5.25 7.18
N LYS A 200 5.14 6.30 6.33
CA LYS A 200 6.07 6.47 5.22
C LYS A 200 7.42 7.09 5.62
N GLY A 201 7.52 7.60 6.85
CA GLY A 201 8.77 8.07 7.43
C GLY A 201 9.44 9.25 6.71
N LEU A 202 8.67 10.06 5.95
CA LEU A 202 9.20 11.18 5.17
C LEU A 202 9.98 12.19 6.03
N ASP A 203 9.59 12.37 7.29
CA ASP A 203 10.29 13.23 8.26
C ASP A 203 11.78 12.88 8.41
N TYR A 204 12.11 11.59 8.36
CA TYR A 204 13.50 11.13 8.48
C TYR A 204 14.30 11.47 7.22
N SER A 205 13.68 11.36 6.05
CA SER A 205 14.30 11.77 4.77
C SER A 205 14.53 13.28 4.72
N LEU A 206 13.57 14.10 5.20
CA LEU A 206 13.72 15.58 5.23
C LEU A 206 14.84 16.02 6.19
N LYS A 207 14.88 15.45 7.40
CA LYS A 207 15.94 15.74 8.37
C LYS A 207 17.33 15.27 7.89
N SER A 208 17.38 14.14 7.16
CA SER A 208 18.63 13.69 6.55
C SER A 208 19.07 14.59 5.41
N LEU A 209 18.13 15.09 4.60
CA LEU A 209 18.44 16.06 3.55
C LEU A 209 19.06 17.33 4.13
N GLU A 210 18.43 17.89 5.16
CA GLU A 210 18.95 19.10 5.84
C GLU A 210 20.38 18.91 6.33
N SER A 211 20.67 17.79 7.02
CA SER A 211 22.02 17.52 7.55
C SER A 211 23.10 17.28 6.48
N LEU A 212 22.74 17.23 5.21
CA LEU A 212 23.65 17.03 4.07
C LEU A 212 23.85 18.30 3.22
N THR A 213 23.14 19.39 3.50
CA THR A 213 23.15 20.60 2.67
C THR A 213 24.50 21.30 2.65
N ASP A 214 25.25 21.25 3.75
CA ASP A 214 26.59 21.86 3.82
C ASP A 214 27.64 21.05 3.04
N ASP A 215 27.55 19.69 3.12
CA ASP A 215 28.48 18.80 2.40
C ASP A 215 28.18 18.74 0.89
N PHE A 216 26.89 18.84 0.53
CA PHE A 216 26.40 18.75 -0.83
C PHE A 216 25.41 19.89 -1.13
N PRO A 217 25.88 21.12 -1.43
CA PRO A 217 25.02 22.30 -1.64
C PRO A 217 23.95 22.14 -2.71
N GLU A 218 24.19 21.30 -3.73
CA GLU A 218 23.25 21.00 -4.82
C GLU A 218 22.31 19.83 -4.53
N ILE A 219 22.33 19.27 -3.29
CA ILE A 219 21.49 18.12 -2.95
C ILE A 219 20.02 18.51 -2.95
N SER A 220 19.18 17.66 -3.51
CA SER A 220 17.75 17.88 -3.56
C SER A 220 16.96 16.59 -3.39
N LEU A 221 15.71 16.68 -2.96
CA LEU A 221 14.80 15.55 -2.79
C LEU A 221 13.53 15.74 -3.62
N THR A 222 13.31 14.88 -4.58
CA THR A 222 12.01 14.75 -5.24
C THR A 222 11.12 13.80 -4.42
N VAL A 223 9.94 14.28 -4.04
CA VAL A 223 8.91 13.50 -3.35
C VAL A 223 7.75 13.23 -4.30
N ILE A 224 7.56 11.98 -4.67
CA ILE A 224 6.37 11.58 -5.43
C ILE A 224 5.23 11.40 -4.42
N GLY A 225 4.33 12.38 -4.41
CA GLY A 225 3.22 12.44 -3.45
C GLY A 225 2.67 13.85 -3.33
N LYS A 226 1.52 13.99 -2.70
CA LYS A 226 0.83 15.27 -2.57
C LYS A 226 1.17 15.96 -1.26
N LEU A 227 1.71 17.17 -1.33
CA LEU A 227 1.94 18.02 -0.15
C LEU A 227 0.61 18.65 0.30
N LYS A 228 0.28 18.49 1.57
CA LYS A 228 -0.85 19.20 2.18
C LYS A 228 -0.39 20.56 2.69
N LYS A 229 -0.93 21.63 2.12
CA LYS A 229 -0.64 23.02 2.55
C LYS A 229 -0.99 23.21 4.04
N GLY A 230 -0.03 23.70 4.83
CA GLY A 230 -0.17 23.83 6.27
C GLY A 230 -0.22 22.51 7.06
N GLY A 231 0.06 21.37 6.42
CA GLY A 231 0.23 20.08 7.07
C GLY A 231 1.53 19.99 7.88
N HIS A 232 1.73 18.85 8.55
CA HIS A 232 2.94 18.60 9.33
C HIS A 232 4.21 18.67 8.46
N THR A 233 4.19 17.99 7.33
CA THR A 233 5.33 17.97 6.38
C THR A 233 5.69 19.36 5.87
N SER A 234 4.68 20.20 5.52
CA SER A 234 4.92 21.58 5.07
C SER A 234 5.60 22.42 6.14
N ARG A 235 5.14 22.33 7.38
CA ARG A 235 5.77 23.04 8.52
C ARG A 235 7.18 22.56 8.79
N LEU A 236 7.42 21.24 8.75
CA LEU A 236 8.74 20.68 8.96
C LEU A 236 9.75 21.15 7.90
N ILE A 237 9.35 21.27 6.63
CA ILE A 237 10.18 21.79 5.56
C ILE A 237 10.57 23.27 5.82
N ASP A 238 9.59 24.07 6.28
CA ASP A 238 9.83 25.48 6.63
C ASP A 238 10.74 25.60 7.88
N GLU A 239 10.52 24.77 8.91
CA GLU A 239 11.35 24.71 10.13
C GLU A 239 12.81 24.29 9.85
N LEU A 240 13.03 23.37 8.91
CA LEU A 240 14.35 22.90 8.51
C LEU A 240 15.06 23.86 7.50
N GLY A 241 14.36 24.85 6.95
CA GLY A 241 14.91 25.79 5.98
C GLY A 241 15.28 25.19 4.63
N ILE A 242 14.68 24.06 4.22
CA ILE A 242 15.02 23.29 3.00
C ILE A 242 13.98 23.40 1.89
N LYS A 243 13.19 24.46 1.88
CA LYS A 243 12.07 24.62 0.94
C LYS A 243 12.53 24.62 -0.53
N ASP A 244 13.66 25.19 -0.84
CA ASP A 244 14.26 25.26 -2.16
C ASP A 244 14.90 23.93 -2.63
N LYS A 245 15.01 22.94 -1.74
CA LYS A 245 15.64 21.64 -1.99
C LYS A 245 14.64 20.48 -2.07
N VAL A 246 13.35 20.71 -1.78
CA VAL A 246 12.32 19.66 -1.77
C VAL A 246 11.25 19.92 -2.82
N PHE A 247 11.11 18.99 -3.76
CA PHE A 247 10.21 19.12 -4.90
C PHE A 247 9.13 18.04 -4.87
N PHE A 248 7.86 18.43 -4.70
CA PHE A 248 6.73 17.50 -4.76
C PHE A 248 6.21 17.35 -6.18
N LYS A 249 5.95 16.09 -6.57
CA LYS A 249 5.30 15.73 -7.83
C LYS A 249 4.10 14.83 -7.55
N THR A 250 2.98 15.13 -8.18
CA THR A 250 1.70 14.42 -7.97
C THR A 250 1.04 14.11 -9.30
N ASP A 251 0.12 13.16 -9.28
CA ASP A 251 -0.67 12.77 -10.44
C ASP A 251 0.16 12.28 -11.65
N LEU A 252 1.33 11.69 -11.38
CA LEU A 252 2.22 11.12 -12.38
C LEU A 252 1.73 9.74 -12.85
N THR A 253 1.92 9.45 -14.13
CA THR A 253 1.79 8.07 -14.66
C THR A 253 2.93 7.18 -14.19
N LYS A 254 2.81 5.86 -14.39
CA LYS A 254 3.89 4.91 -14.05
C LYS A 254 5.17 5.23 -14.81
N GLU A 255 5.06 5.59 -16.09
CA GLU A 255 6.17 5.95 -16.95
C GLU A 255 6.87 7.23 -16.46
N GLU A 256 6.10 8.23 -16.02
CA GLU A 256 6.65 9.46 -15.45
C GLU A 256 7.36 9.18 -14.13
N ILE A 257 6.82 8.32 -13.27
CA ILE A 257 7.46 7.87 -12.03
C ILE A 257 8.79 7.15 -12.35
N ALA A 258 8.79 6.25 -13.33
CA ALA A 258 9.99 5.53 -13.74
C ALA A 258 11.09 6.49 -14.28
N LYS A 259 10.71 7.52 -15.04
CA LYS A 259 11.63 8.58 -15.50
C LYS A 259 12.18 9.41 -14.35
N GLU A 260 11.39 9.68 -13.30
CA GLU A 260 11.88 10.33 -12.09
C GLU A 260 12.93 9.49 -11.36
N TYR A 261 12.70 8.17 -11.24
CA TYR A 261 13.73 7.26 -10.72
C TYR A 261 14.99 7.29 -11.60
N ALA A 262 14.84 7.20 -12.92
CA ALA A 262 15.97 7.21 -13.85
C ALA A 262 16.82 8.51 -13.78
N SER A 263 16.18 9.66 -13.53
CA SER A 263 16.86 10.96 -13.40
C SER A 263 17.51 11.20 -12.04
N SER A 264 17.25 10.35 -11.04
CA SER A 264 17.74 10.51 -9.66
C SER A 264 18.94 9.61 -9.36
N SER A 265 19.79 9.98 -8.41
CA SER A 265 21.00 9.23 -8.03
C SER A 265 20.72 8.16 -6.97
N ILE A 266 19.86 8.46 -5.99
CA ILE A 266 19.54 7.56 -4.87
C ILE A 266 18.05 7.56 -4.63
N ALA A 267 17.45 6.38 -4.52
CA ALA A 267 16.11 6.21 -4.00
C ALA A 267 16.14 5.98 -2.49
N ILE A 268 15.18 6.56 -1.79
CA ILE A 268 15.03 6.42 -0.34
C ILE A 268 13.64 5.89 -0.03
N VAL A 269 13.57 4.79 0.73
CA VAL A 269 12.33 4.24 1.28
C VAL A 269 12.47 4.18 2.80
N SER A 270 12.10 5.26 3.47
CA SER A 270 12.19 5.43 4.92
C SER A 270 10.98 4.91 5.70
N SER A 271 10.16 4.09 5.07
CA SER A 271 8.91 3.58 5.63
C SER A 271 9.12 2.82 6.94
N LEU A 272 8.23 3.07 7.90
CA LEU A 272 8.19 2.37 9.20
C LEU A 272 7.40 1.06 9.11
N TYR A 273 6.54 0.95 8.12
CA TYR A 273 5.78 -0.25 7.82
C TYR A 273 5.37 -0.27 6.34
N GLU A 274 5.50 -1.43 5.71
CA GLU A 274 4.99 -1.75 4.38
C GLU A 274 4.36 -3.14 4.40
N GLY A 275 3.18 -3.27 3.79
CA GLY A 275 2.58 -4.60 3.56
C GLY A 275 3.33 -5.38 2.49
N PHE A 276 3.79 -4.66 1.46
CA PHE A 276 4.66 -5.15 0.41
C PHE A 276 5.83 -4.19 0.19
N GLY A 277 5.66 -3.09 -0.52
CA GLY A 277 6.71 -2.09 -0.75
C GLY A 277 6.98 -1.84 -2.23
N TYR A 278 5.97 -1.44 -2.99
CA TYR A 278 6.14 -1.07 -4.40
C TYR A 278 7.30 -0.10 -4.64
N PRO A 279 7.50 1.00 -3.86
CA PRO A 279 8.61 1.92 -4.10
C PRO A 279 9.98 1.27 -4.06
N VAL A 280 10.14 0.16 -3.32
CA VAL A 280 11.38 -0.61 -3.25
C VAL A 280 11.65 -1.30 -4.58
N ILE A 281 10.69 -2.09 -5.07
CA ILE A 281 10.86 -2.87 -6.31
C ILE A 281 10.86 -1.97 -7.55
N GLU A 282 10.15 -0.85 -7.54
CA GLU A 282 10.18 0.17 -8.59
C GLU A 282 11.59 0.78 -8.72
N ALA A 283 12.16 1.22 -7.60
CA ALA A 283 13.50 1.79 -7.57
C ALA A 283 14.56 0.78 -8.03
N MET A 284 14.51 -0.46 -7.53
CA MET A 284 15.43 -1.52 -7.91
C MET A 284 15.31 -1.85 -9.40
N SER A 285 14.10 -1.89 -9.94
CA SER A 285 13.86 -2.14 -11.36
C SER A 285 14.42 -1.04 -12.26
N CYS A 286 14.47 0.22 -11.78
CA CYS A 286 15.08 1.35 -12.48
C CYS A 286 16.62 1.44 -12.29
N GLU A 287 17.25 0.42 -11.71
CA GLU A 287 18.72 0.38 -11.43
C GLU A 287 19.22 1.62 -10.66
N ILE A 288 18.45 2.12 -9.74
CA ILE A 288 18.88 3.20 -8.86
C ILE A 288 19.40 2.65 -7.53
N PRO A 289 20.58 3.08 -7.04
CA PRO A 289 21.01 2.77 -5.68
C PRO A 289 19.93 3.07 -4.65
N LEU A 290 19.57 2.07 -3.84
CA LEU A 290 18.46 2.14 -2.91
C LEU A 290 18.94 2.11 -1.46
N ILE A 291 18.44 3.04 -0.65
CA ILE A 291 18.49 3.00 0.81
C ILE A 291 17.07 2.74 1.31
N ALA A 292 16.88 1.70 2.09
CA ALA A 292 15.58 1.36 2.63
C ALA A 292 15.66 0.97 4.11
N THR A 293 14.57 1.10 4.83
CA THR A 293 14.52 0.69 6.24
C THR A 293 14.46 -0.83 6.38
N ASN A 294 15.16 -1.37 7.37
CA ASN A 294 15.04 -2.76 7.79
C ASN A 294 13.75 -2.94 8.60
N ALA A 295 12.60 -2.82 7.95
CA ALA A 295 11.30 -2.86 8.58
C ALA A 295 10.28 -3.63 7.72
N SER A 296 9.41 -4.38 8.40
CA SER A 296 8.29 -5.13 7.80
C SER A 296 8.71 -6.01 6.60
N SER A 297 8.06 -5.86 5.44
CA SER A 297 8.35 -6.66 4.22
C SER A 297 9.58 -6.21 3.44
N ILE A 298 10.15 -5.04 3.72
CA ILE A 298 11.24 -4.47 2.91
C ILE A 298 12.46 -5.41 2.80
N PRO A 299 12.97 -6.04 3.89
CA PRO A 299 14.11 -6.95 3.80
C PRO A 299 13.87 -8.16 2.89
N GLU A 300 12.61 -8.63 2.80
CA GLU A 300 12.24 -9.76 1.95
C GLU A 300 12.36 -9.45 0.45
N LEU A 301 12.19 -8.15 0.08
CA LEU A 301 12.21 -7.71 -1.30
C LEU A 301 13.61 -7.40 -1.82
N VAL A 302 14.46 -6.84 -0.97
CA VAL A 302 15.72 -6.24 -1.43
C VAL A 302 16.86 -7.25 -1.52
N GLY A 303 16.80 -8.38 -0.78
CA GLY A 303 17.96 -9.26 -0.65
C GLY A 303 19.23 -8.47 -0.25
N ASP A 304 20.33 -8.71 -0.96
CA ASP A 304 21.61 -8.01 -0.76
C ASP A 304 21.80 -6.81 -1.70
N TYR A 305 20.73 -6.35 -2.38
CA TYR A 305 20.83 -5.36 -3.46
C TYR A 305 20.43 -3.94 -3.04
N ALA A 306 20.24 -3.68 -1.75
CA ALA A 306 19.99 -2.35 -1.20
C ALA A 306 20.73 -2.13 0.11
N ARG A 307 20.93 -0.86 0.47
CA ARG A 307 21.43 -0.49 1.78
C ARG A 307 20.28 -0.48 2.79
N LEU A 308 20.22 -1.45 3.69
CA LEU A 308 19.25 -1.50 4.77
C LEU A 308 19.75 -0.71 5.99
N ILE A 309 18.88 0.12 6.55
CA ILE A 309 19.14 0.95 7.74
C ILE A 309 18.07 0.70 8.81
N PRO A 310 18.38 0.90 10.11
CA PRO A 310 17.35 0.87 11.15
C PRO A 310 16.27 1.93 10.90
N PRO A 311 14.98 1.62 11.11
CA PRO A 311 13.91 2.61 10.99
C PRO A 311 14.08 3.71 12.04
N LYS A 312 13.61 4.92 11.74
CA LYS A 312 13.68 6.11 12.60
C LYS A 312 15.12 6.58 12.92
N ASN A 313 16.08 6.27 12.07
CA ASN A 313 17.49 6.64 12.27
C ASN A 313 17.96 7.59 11.17
N THR A 314 17.81 8.90 11.42
CA THR A 314 18.21 9.98 10.50
C THR A 314 19.74 9.96 10.26
N ASN A 315 20.54 9.73 11.30
CA ASN A 315 22.01 9.73 11.18
C ASN A 315 22.50 8.61 10.26
N GLU A 316 21.97 7.39 10.42
CA GLU A 316 22.32 6.26 9.55
C GLU A 316 21.86 6.49 8.11
N LEU A 317 20.70 7.15 7.91
CA LEU A 317 20.24 7.54 6.60
C LEU A 317 21.19 8.55 5.95
N SER A 318 21.57 9.62 6.65
CA SER A 318 22.53 10.62 6.16
C SER A 318 23.89 9.99 5.83
N ASN A 319 24.42 9.14 6.71
CA ASN A 319 25.68 8.44 6.48
C ASN A 319 25.63 7.52 5.26
N SER A 320 24.50 6.82 5.07
CA SER A 320 24.29 5.96 3.91
C SER A 320 24.21 6.75 2.61
N ILE A 321 23.51 7.90 2.60
CA ILE A 321 23.49 8.81 1.44
C ILE A 321 24.90 9.28 1.11
N ARG A 322 25.65 9.78 2.10
CA ARG A 322 27.04 10.24 1.95
C ARG A 322 27.94 9.13 1.39
N SER A 323 27.83 7.92 1.90
CA SER A 323 28.58 6.74 1.43
C SER A 323 28.29 6.43 -0.05
N ILE A 324 27.01 6.46 -0.46
CA ILE A 324 26.63 6.17 -1.84
C ILE A 324 27.12 7.28 -2.78
N LEU A 325 26.96 8.56 -2.42
CA LEU A 325 27.41 9.68 -3.25
C LEU A 325 28.92 9.63 -3.46
N ASN A 326 29.69 9.30 -2.43
CA ASN A 326 31.16 9.21 -2.48
C ASN A 326 31.67 7.97 -3.23
N ASN A 327 30.87 6.91 -3.34
CA ASN A 327 31.25 5.64 -4.00
C ASN A 327 30.18 5.13 -4.95
N TYR A 328 29.64 6.04 -5.77
CA TYR A 328 28.48 5.80 -6.62
C TYR A 328 28.66 4.60 -7.56
N SER A 329 29.83 4.44 -8.16
CA SER A 329 30.12 3.36 -9.10
C SER A 329 29.97 1.96 -8.49
N HIS A 330 30.34 1.81 -7.21
CA HIS A 330 30.15 0.55 -6.49
C HIS A 330 28.66 0.24 -6.30
N TYR A 331 27.90 1.20 -5.79
CA TYR A 331 26.45 1.00 -5.53
C TYR A 331 25.63 0.88 -6.81
N LYS A 332 26.06 1.52 -7.92
CA LYS A 332 25.43 1.32 -9.23
C LYS A 332 25.58 -0.13 -9.72
N LYS A 333 26.72 -0.77 -9.49
CA LYS A 333 26.91 -2.20 -9.84
C LYS A 333 25.96 -3.10 -9.03
N ILE A 334 25.70 -2.77 -7.75
CA ILE A 334 24.73 -3.48 -6.91
C ILE A 334 23.32 -3.28 -7.46
N ALA A 335 22.96 -2.03 -7.82
CA ALA A 335 21.65 -1.70 -8.36
C ALA A 335 21.32 -2.43 -9.67
N VAL A 336 22.32 -2.62 -10.55
CA VAL A 336 22.16 -3.42 -11.78
C VAL A 336 21.78 -4.88 -11.45
N LYS A 337 22.46 -5.49 -10.48
CA LYS A 337 22.10 -6.84 -10.00
C LYS A 337 20.73 -6.86 -9.33
N GLY A 338 20.37 -5.77 -8.61
CA GLY A 338 19.07 -5.61 -8.02
C GLY A 338 17.93 -5.63 -9.05
N ARG A 339 18.13 -5.00 -10.23
CA ARG A 339 17.15 -5.08 -11.33
C ARG A 339 16.95 -6.54 -11.78
N GLN A 340 18.02 -7.30 -11.97
CA GLN A 340 17.88 -8.70 -12.37
C GLN A 340 17.08 -9.51 -11.34
N HIS A 341 17.34 -9.27 -10.04
CA HIS A 341 16.56 -9.89 -8.97
C HIS A 341 15.05 -9.56 -9.07
N ILE A 342 14.69 -8.30 -9.43
CA ILE A 342 13.28 -7.93 -9.63
C ILE A 342 12.68 -8.63 -10.84
N ILE A 343 13.39 -8.67 -11.96
CA ILE A 343 12.95 -9.35 -13.19
C ILE A 343 12.67 -10.83 -12.92
N ASP A 344 13.53 -11.51 -12.16
CA ASP A 344 13.44 -12.95 -11.91
C ASP A 344 12.32 -13.31 -10.92
N ASN A 345 11.96 -12.39 -10.00
CA ASN A 345 11.11 -12.73 -8.86
C ASN A 345 9.79 -11.97 -8.80
N PHE A 346 9.67 -10.80 -9.45
CA PHE A 346 8.51 -9.92 -9.28
C PHE A 346 7.86 -9.49 -10.61
N ASN A 347 8.12 -10.19 -11.70
CA ASN A 347 7.41 -9.95 -12.96
C ASN A 347 5.99 -10.54 -12.91
N TRP A 348 5.07 -9.91 -13.64
CA TRP A 348 3.66 -10.32 -13.65
C TRP A 348 3.43 -11.75 -14.19
N LEU A 349 4.26 -12.24 -15.12
CA LEU A 349 4.12 -13.60 -15.64
C LEU A 349 4.25 -14.63 -14.51
N LYS A 350 5.35 -14.56 -13.75
CA LYS A 350 5.60 -15.47 -12.63
C LYS A 350 4.51 -15.36 -11.56
N ILE A 351 4.12 -14.14 -11.20
CA ILE A 351 3.09 -13.91 -10.19
C ILE A 351 1.73 -14.45 -10.64
N THR A 352 1.40 -14.31 -11.92
CA THR A 352 0.15 -14.86 -12.48
C THR A 352 0.15 -16.39 -12.43
N GLU A 353 1.24 -17.06 -12.75
CA GLU A 353 1.37 -18.51 -12.62
C GLU A 353 1.13 -18.99 -11.18
N GLU A 354 1.70 -18.27 -10.17
CA GLU A 354 1.46 -18.58 -8.76
C GLU A 354 -0.02 -18.40 -8.37
N TYR A 355 -0.69 -17.34 -8.92
CA TYR A 355 -2.12 -17.14 -8.73
C TYR A 355 -2.97 -18.20 -9.41
N GLU A 356 -2.65 -18.63 -10.63
CA GLU A 356 -3.33 -19.72 -11.34
C GLU A 356 -3.28 -21.03 -10.55
N ASP A 357 -2.13 -21.34 -9.97
CA ASP A 357 -1.95 -22.50 -9.10
C ASP A 357 -2.84 -22.48 -7.86
N ILE A 358 -2.88 -21.36 -7.12
CA ILE A 358 -3.69 -21.26 -5.90
C ILE A 358 -5.19 -21.20 -6.23
N ILE A 359 -5.59 -20.57 -7.34
CA ILE A 359 -6.96 -20.57 -7.85
C ILE A 359 -7.40 -22.01 -8.15
N SER A 360 -6.64 -22.75 -8.92
CA SER A 360 -6.92 -24.14 -9.28
C SER A 360 -7.04 -25.04 -8.05
N LYS A 361 -6.12 -24.90 -7.08
CA LYS A 361 -6.18 -25.60 -5.80
C LYS A 361 -7.43 -25.23 -5.01
N THR A 362 -7.82 -23.96 -4.98
CA THR A 362 -9.00 -23.50 -4.25
C THR A 362 -10.28 -24.07 -4.82
N ILE A 363 -10.40 -24.12 -6.15
CA ILE A 363 -11.54 -24.75 -6.86
C ILE A 363 -11.60 -26.26 -6.56
N ASN A 364 -10.46 -26.95 -6.71
CA ASN A 364 -10.39 -28.38 -6.48
C ASN A 364 -10.71 -28.77 -5.03
N ASP A 365 -10.20 -28.02 -4.05
CA ASP A 365 -10.46 -28.28 -2.64
C ASP A 365 -11.94 -28.04 -2.28
N PHE A 366 -12.60 -27.09 -2.93
CA PHE A 366 -14.03 -26.82 -2.73
C PHE A 366 -14.93 -27.97 -3.20
N HIS A 367 -14.62 -28.58 -4.34
CA HIS A 367 -15.40 -29.68 -4.92
C HIS A 367 -15.15 -31.04 -4.26
N LYS A 368 -14.10 -31.16 -3.44
CA LYS A 368 -13.80 -32.39 -2.68
C LYS A 368 -14.51 -32.44 -1.30
N CYS A 369 -15.02 -31.30 -0.82
CA CYS A 369 -15.75 -31.16 0.44
C CYS A 369 -17.26 -31.25 0.21
#